data_527fbacc23259a88ce6554fdfb3e71d1
#
_entry.id   527fbacc23259a88ce6554fdfb3e71d1
#
_cell.length_a   1.000
_cell.length_b   1.000
_cell.length_c   1.000
_cell.angle_alpha   90.00
_cell.angle_beta   90.00
_cell.angle_gamma   90.00
#
_symmetry.space_group_name_H-M   'P 1'
#
loop_
_entity.id
_entity.type
_entity.pdbx_description
1 polymer ?
#
loop_
_entity_poly.entity_id
_entity_poly.type
_entity_poly.pdbx_seq_one_letter_code
_entity_poly.pdbx_strand_id
1 'polypeptide(L)'
;LGSIYWHMVSKLMLATLEVYNHELDKEVKKDLSKHYYCIQGGLGFRKTAKQYGAFPADAYSHTPLHSGAQQPGLTGMVKEGILARFGELGVQLVNGEITFNPTLLRASELLIEKSQVDFLLSDKTTHSFTIEKGAMIFTLMQMPVIYQFSNCDSEQIEVHHTNGITERIES
;
A
#
# COMPACT_ATOMS: atom_id res chain seq x y z
N LEU A 1 26.79 -7.20 21.29
CA LEU A 1 26.03 -6.14 20.63
C LEU A 1 25.25 -6.74 19.46
N GLY A 2 23.94 -6.89 19.61
CA GLY A 2 23.07 -7.33 18.53
C GLY A 2 22.75 -6.15 17.61
N SER A 3 22.68 -6.40 16.30
CA SER A 3 22.10 -5.48 15.34
C SER A 3 20.86 -6.10 14.72
N ILE A 4 19.86 -5.28 14.41
CA ILE A 4 18.69 -5.73 13.66
C ILE A 4 19.02 -5.57 12.18
N TYR A 5 18.82 -6.64 11.42
CA TYR A 5 18.93 -6.60 9.98
C TYR A 5 17.54 -6.34 9.39
N TRP A 6 17.20 -5.07 9.25
CA TRP A 6 15.88 -4.62 8.83
C TRP A 6 15.46 -5.13 7.44
N HIS A 7 16.39 -5.39 6.55
CA HIS A 7 16.12 -6.05 5.27
C HIS A 7 15.46 -7.43 5.45
N MET A 8 15.91 -8.21 6.45
CA MET A 8 15.29 -9.52 6.73
C MET A 8 13.89 -9.35 7.28
N VAL A 9 13.65 -8.31 8.08
CA VAL A 9 12.33 -8.01 8.62
C VAL A 9 11.38 -7.55 7.50
N SER A 10 11.83 -6.71 6.58
CA SER A 10 11.01 -6.30 5.44
C SER A 10 10.74 -7.44 4.46
N LYS A 11 11.68 -8.36 4.27
CA LYS A 11 11.44 -9.59 3.50
C LYS A 11 10.47 -10.54 4.18
N LEU A 12 10.50 -10.63 5.52
CA LEU A 12 9.50 -11.38 6.27
C LEU A 12 8.09 -10.78 6.06
N MET A 13 7.98 -9.45 6.02
CA MET A 13 6.72 -8.77 5.71
C MET A 13 6.20 -9.17 4.32
N LEU A 14 7.07 -9.17 3.29
CA LEU A 14 6.69 -9.60 1.94
C LEU A 14 6.31 -11.08 1.88
N ALA A 15 7.05 -11.96 2.55
CA ALA A 15 6.72 -13.38 2.62
C ALA A 15 5.36 -13.61 3.30
N THR A 16 5.05 -12.85 4.36
CA THR A 16 3.73 -12.88 5.01
C THR A 16 2.63 -12.43 4.06
N LEU A 17 2.88 -11.38 3.26
CA LEU A 17 1.95 -10.90 2.23
C LEU A 17 1.72 -11.96 1.14
N GLU A 18 2.77 -12.63 0.69
CA GLU A 18 2.67 -13.68 -0.32
C GLU A 18 1.81 -14.84 0.18
N VAL A 19 2.06 -15.32 1.39
CA VAL A 19 1.24 -16.37 2.01
C VAL A 19 -0.21 -15.89 2.17
N TYR A 20 -0.43 -14.64 2.62
CA TYR A 20 -1.75 -14.05 2.75
C TYR A 20 -2.53 -14.09 1.43
N ASN A 21 -1.89 -13.76 0.31
CA ASN A 21 -2.53 -13.72 -1.01
C ASN A 21 -2.95 -15.11 -1.51
N HIS A 22 -2.24 -16.16 -1.10
CA HIS A 22 -2.51 -17.54 -1.50
C HIS A 22 -3.36 -18.31 -0.49
N GLU A 23 -3.59 -17.78 0.72
CA GLU A 23 -4.34 -18.45 1.77
C GLU A 23 -5.85 -18.42 1.47
N LEU A 24 -6.52 -19.54 1.64
CA LEU A 24 -7.96 -19.71 1.43
C LEU A 24 -8.75 -19.74 2.74
N ASP A 25 -8.13 -20.17 3.84
CA ASP A 25 -8.78 -20.17 5.15
C ASP A 25 -8.89 -18.75 5.70
N LYS A 26 -10.12 -18.32 6.00
CA LYS A 26 -10.42 -16.96 6.43
C LYS A 26 -9.82 -16.61 7.79
N GLU A 27 -9.76 -17.56 8.73
CA GLU A 27 -9.19 -17.29 10.06
C GLU A 27 -7.67 -17.21 9.98
N VAL A 28 -7.02 -18.09 9.22
CA VAL A 28 -5.57 -18.02 8.95
C VAL A 28 -5.23 -16.72 8.24
N LYS A 29 -6.02 -16.35 7.24
CA LYS A 29 -5.83 -15.07 6.49
C LYS A 29 -5.94 -13.85 7.41
N LYS A 30 -6.88 -13.85 8.33
CA LYS A 30 -7.04 -12.80 9.34
C LYS A 30 -5.84 -12.69 10.28
N ASP A 31 -5.27 -13.81 10.70
CA ASP A 31 -4.09 -13.82 11.54
C ASP A 31 -2.83 -13.38 10.76
N LEU A 32 -2.68 -13.82 9.52
CA LEU A 32 -1.63 -13.32 8.63
C LEU A 32 -1.70 -11.80 8.43
N SER A 33 -2.90 -11.23 8.27
CA SER A 33 -3.10 -9.78 8.21
C SER A 33 -2.59 -9.08 9.48
N LYS A 34 -2.91 -9.60 10.67
CA LYS A 34 -2.41 -9.06 11.93
C LYS A 34 -0.88 -9.13 12.02
N HIS A 35 -0.30 -10.26 11.63
CA HIS A 35 1.16 -10.42 11.63
C HIS A 35 1.82 -9.47 10.65
N TYR A 36 1.29 -9.34 9.44
CA TYR A 36 1.77 -8.38 8.45
C TYR A 36 1.85 -6.97 9.01
N TYR A 37 0.77 -6.46 9.59
CA TYR A 37 0.73 -5.12 10.14
C TYR A 37 1.54 -4.96 11.44
N CYS A 38 1.75 -6.02 12.20
CA CYS A 38 2.66 -6.03 13.33
C CYS A 38 4.11 -5.84 12.88
N ILE A 39 4.54 -6.57 11.84
CA ILE A 39 5.86 -6.45 11.24
C ILE A 39 6.06 -5.05 10.66
N GLN A 40 5.09 -4.55 9.89
CA GLN A 40 5.12 -3.21 9.32
C GLN A 40 5.26 -2.12 10.39
N GLY A 41 4.51 -2.24 11.47
CA GLY A 41 4.62 -1.35 12.62
C GLY A 41 5.99 -1.40 13.29
N GLY A 42 6.60 -2.59 13.36
CA GLY A 42 7.97 -2.78 13.85
C GLY A 42 9.03 -2.09 12.99
N LEU A 43 8.82 -2.05 11.68
CA LEU A 43 9.68 -1.32 10.72
C LEU A 43 9.57 0.21 10.84
N GLY A 44 8.68 0.72 11.66
CA GLY A 44 8.51 2.16 11.88
C GLY A 44 7.50 2.83 10.94
N PHE A 45 6.78 2.06 10.15
CA PHE A 45 5.75 2.59 9.27
C PHE A 45 4.67 3.35 10.05
N ARG A 46 4.33 4.55 9.59
CA ARG A 46 3.35 5.45 10.25
C ARG A 46 3.73 5.90 11.67
N LYS A 47 4.97 5.73 12.09
CA LYS A 47 5.46 6.30 13.34
C LYS A 47 6.04 7.68 13.10
N THR A 48 5.80 8.59 14.05
CA THR A 48 6.51 9.87 14.09
C THR A 48 7.97 9.65 14.49
N ALA A 49 8.84 10.61 14.19
CA ALA A 49 10.23 10.56 14.62
C ALA A 49 10.37 10.39 16.15
N LYS A 50 9.47 11.00 16.92
CA LYS A 50 9.42 10.86 18.38
C LYS A 50 9.08 9.44 18.84
N GLN A 51 8.11 8.79 18.17
CA GLN A 51 7.70 7.42 18.51
C GLN A 51 8.74 6.37 18.10
N TYR A 52 9.42 6.62 16.99
CA TYR A 52 10.41 5.69 16.45
C TYR A 52 11.78 5.86 17.09
N GLY A 53 12.06 7.02 17.66
CA GLY A 53 13.35 7.36 18.27
C GLY A 53 14.40 7.84 17.27
N ALA A 54 14.05 7.96 15.99
CA ALA A 54 14.88 8.48 14.92
C ALA A 54 13.97 9.01 13.80
N PHE A 55 14.54 9.70 12.82
CA PHE A 55 13.79 10.10 11.64
C PHE A 55 13.34 8.84 10.87
N PRO A 56 12.03 8.58 10.72
CA PRO A 56 11.51 7.32 10.16
C PRO A 56 11.52 7.35 8.62
N ALA A 57 12.57 7.90 8.03
CA ALA A 57 12.88 7.66 6.64
C ALA A 57 13.41 6.23 6.51
N ASP A 58 13.63 5.80 5.34
CA ASP A 58 14.15 4.51 4.98
C ASP A 58 15.23 3.98 5.95
N ALA A 59 14.88 3.00 6.77
CA ALA A 59 15.76 2.51 7.82
C ALA A 59 17.02 1.87 7.22
N TYR A 60 18.19 2.22 7.74
CA TYR A 60 19.42 1.55 7.34
C TYR A 60 19.37 0.07 7.71
N SER A 61 19.84 -0.80 6.81
CA SER A 61 19.70 -2.25 6.96
C SER A 61 20.41 -2.84 8.19
N HIS A 62 21.40 -2.15 8.73
CA HIS A 62 22.17 -2.54 9.92
C HIS A 62 22.04 -1.48 11.02
N THR A 63 20.90 -1.45 11.68
CA THR A 63 20.63 -0.51 12.77
C THR A 63 20.92 -1.17 14.12
N PRO A 64 21.63 -0.52 15.03
CA PRO A 64 21.83 -1.05 16.37
C PRO A 64 20.51 -1.30 17.10
N LEU A 65 20.45 -2.38 17.86
CA LEU A 65 19.29 -2.75 18.64
C LEU A 65 18.87 -1.59 19.58
N HIS A 66 17.60 -1.27 19.61
CA HIS A 66 16.98 -0.19 20.41
C HIS A 66 17.46 1.24 20.09
N SER A 67 18.19 1.45 19.02
CA SER A 67 18.71 2.78 18.64
C SER A 67 17.86 3.49 17.58
N GLY A 68 16.83 2.84 17.06
CA GLY A 68 16.11 3.35 15.90
C GLY A 68 16.99 3.42 14.64
N ALA A 69 16.51 3.95 13.55
CA ALA A 69 17.27 4.12 12.32
C ALA A 69 18.29 5.26 12.50
N GLN A 70 19.57 4.93 12.58
CA GLN A 70 20.65 5.90 12.77
C GLN A 70 21.01 6.63 11.48
N GLN A 71 20.83 5.99 10.34
CA GLN A 71 21.13 6.52 9.01
C GLN A 71 20.07 6.11 8.02
N PRO A 72 19.53 7.03 7.19
CA PRO A 72 18.80 6.65 5.99
C PRO A 72 19.79 5.96 5.04
N GLY A 73 19.53 4.70 4.69
CA GLY A 73 20.37 3.96 3.77
C GLY A 73 20.01 4.24 2.33
N LEU A 74 20.97 4.49 1.46
CA LEU A 74 20.76 4.60 0.00
C LEU A 74 20.25 3.29 -0.62
N THR A 75 20.50 2.16 0.05
CA THR A 75 20.08 0.82 -0.38
C THR A 75 19.01 0.24 0.54
N GLY A 76 18.23 1.08 1.19
CA GLY A 76 17.27 0.68 2.19
C GLY A 76 16.19 -0.28 1.69
N MET A 77 15.05 -0.22 2.32
CA MET A 77 13.92 -1.14 2.08
C MET A 77 12.90 -0.57 1.11
N VAL A 78 13.30 0.34 0.21
CA VAL A 78 12.38 1.07 -0.70
C VAL A 78 11.60 0.11 -1.59
N LYS A 79 12.28 -0.85 -2.21
CA LYS A 79 11.61 -1.82 -3.09
C LYS A 79 10.68 -2.75 -2.32
N GLU A 80 11.08 -3.20 -1.15
CA GLU A 80 10.22 -3.99 -0.27
C GLU A 80 8.99 -3.17 0.16
N GLY A 81 9.17 -1.89 0.47
CA GLY A 81 8.08 -0.96 0.79
C GLY A 81 7.12 -0.76 -0.39
N ILE A 82 7.63 -0.61 -1.61
CA ILE A 82 6.81 -0.48 -2.83
C ILE A 82 6.01 -1.76 -3.08
N LEU A 83 6.64 -2.92 -3.03
CA LEU A 83 5.97 -4.21 -3.23
C LEU A 83 4.92 -4.48 -2.15
N ALA A 84 5.25 -4.17 -0.89
CA ALA A 84 4.30 -4.26 0.21
C ALA A 84 3.08 -3.35 -0.03
N ARG A 85 3.31 -2.13 -0.52
CA ARG A 85 2.21 -1.20 -0.82
C ARG A 85 1.34 -1.67 -1.96
N PHE A 86 1.90 -2.25 -3.01
CA PHE A 86 1.10 -2.88 -4.07
C PHE A 86 0.21 -3.99 -3.51
N GLY A 87 0.74 -4.83 -2.63
CA GLY A 87 -0.04 -5.87 -1.97
C GLY A 87 -1.16 -5.33 -1.07
N GLU A 88 -0.91 -4.25 -0.31
CA GLU A 88 -1.94 -3.58 0.50
C GLU A 88 -3.06 -3.00 -0.36
N LEU A 89 -2.69 -2.39 -1.49
CA LEU A 89 -3.62 -1.87 -2.48
C LEU A 89 -4.30 -2.99 -3.30
N GLY A 90 -3.84 -4.23 -3.16
CA GLY A 90 -4.36 -5.36 -3.91
C GLY A 90 -4.02 -5.34 -5.40
N VAL A 91 -3.00 -4.55 -5.79
CA VAL A 91 -2.54 -4.48 -7.18
C VAL A 91 -1.68 -5.68 -7.49
N GLN A 92 -2.12 -6.52 -8.39
CA GLN A 92 -1.41 -7.72 -8.84
C GLN A 92 -1.35 -7.79 -10.36
N LEU A 93 -0.35 -8.50 -10.87
CA LEU A 93 -0.23 -8.83 -12.29
C LEU A 93 -0.44 -10.34 -12.43
N VAL A 94 -1.58 -10.73 -12.97
CA VAL A 94 -1.97 -12.13 -13.15
C VAL A 94 -2.13 -12.41 -14.64
N ASN A 95 -1.34 -13.34 -15.18
CA ASN A 95 -1.38 -13.71 -16.61
C ASN A 95 -1.25 -12.53 -17.59
N GLY A 96 -0.54 -11.46 -17.20
CA GLY A 96 -0.36 -10.26 -18.04
C GLY A 96 -1.45 -9.19 -17.84
N GLU A 97 -2.42 -9.43 -16.98
CA GLU A 97 -3.50 -8.49 -16.67
C GLU A 97 -3.31 -7.89 -15.28
N ILE A 98 -3.61 -6.61 -15.14
CA ILE A 98 -3.60 -5.93 -13.82
C ILE A 98 -4.93 -6.21 -13.15
N THR A 99 -4.86 -6.77 -11.94
CA THR A 99 -6.02 -7.01 -11.09
C THR A 99 -5.96 -6.16 -9.84
N PHE A 100 -7.14 -5.84 -9.28
CA PHE A 100 -7.29 -5.03 -8.08
C PHE A 100 -8.10 -5.81 -7.05
N ASN A 101 -7.46 -6.20 -5.94
CA ASN A 101 -8.12 -6.94 -4.85
C ASN A 101 -7.65 -6.42 -3.47
N PRO A 102 -8.19 -5.29 -2.98
CA PRO A 102 -7.69 -4.57 -1.80
C PRO A 102 -8.11 -5.20 -0.46
N THR A 103 -8.05 -6.53 -0.34
CA THR A 103 -8.49 -7.25 0.86
C THR A 103 -7.64 -6.99 2.11
N LEU A 104 -6.42 -6.50 1.94
CA LEU A 104 -5.51 -6.13 3.02
C LEU A 104 -5.59 -4.63 3.38
N LEU A 105 -6.26 -3.82 2.57
CA LEU A 105 -6.38 -2.39 2.80
C LEU A 105 -7.12 -2.09 4.11
N ARG A 106 -6.61 -1.13 4.88
CA ARG A 106 -7.26 -0.74 6.14
C ARG A 106 -8.33 0.32 5.91
N ALA A 107 -9.47 0.15 6.56
CA ALA A 107 -10.54 1.16 6.54
C ALA A 107 -10.08 2.54 7.05
N SER A 108 -9.05 2.60 7.90
CA SER A 108 -8.44 3.85 8.37
C SER A 108 -7.68 4.64 7.30
N GLU A 109 -7.49 4.07 6.10
CA GLU A 109 -6.87 4.73 4.96
C GLU A 109 -7.89 5.42 4.05
N LEU A 110 -9.16 5.10 4.24
CA LEU A 110 -10.24 5.72 3.49
C LEU A 110 -10.50 7.14 3.99
N LEU A 111 -10.91 8.01 3.08
CA LEU A 111 -11.25 9.39 3.40
C LEU A 111 -12.42 9.44 4.40
N ILE A 112 -12.26 10.25 5.44
CA ILE A 112 -13.31 10.49 6.45
C ILE A 112 -14.31 11.54 6.01
N GLU A 113 -13.94 12.36 5.03
CA GLU A 113 -14.77 13.41 4.43
C GLU A 113 -14.45 13.54 2.94
N LYS A 114 -15.34 14.16 2.19
CA LYS A 114 -15.16 14.50 0.78
C LYS A 114 -13.97 15.44 0.62
N SER A 115 -13.09 15.16 -0.32
CA SER A 115 -11.87 15.93 -0.54
C SER A 115 -11.62 16.15 -2.03
N GLN A 116 -10.88 17.21 -2.34
CA GLN A 116 -10.36 17.47 -3.68
C GLN A 116 -8.86 17.24 -3.70
N VAL A 117 -8.38 16.52 -4.71
CA VAL A 117 -6.97 16.15 -4.85
C VAL A 117 -6.51 16.44 -6.27
N ASP A 118 -5.35 17.06 -6.40
CA ASP A 118 -4.74 17.40 -7.67
C ASP A 118 -3.58 16.45 -7.99
N PHE A 119 -3.58 15.88 -9.18
CA PHE A 119 -2.49 15.05 -9.69
C PHE A 119 -1.93 15.59 -10.99
N LEU A 120 -0.61 15.60 -11.10
CA LEU A 120 0.10 15.77 -12.36
C LEU A 120 0.10 14.41 -13.09
N LEU A 121 -0.59 14.33 -14.21
CA LEU A 121 -0.71 13.11 -14.99
C LEU A 121 0.34 13.02 -16.12
N SER A 122 0.30 11.93 -16.86
CA SER A 122 1.25 11.63 -17.95
C SER A 122 1.23 12.64 -19.09
N ASP A 123 0.12 13.35 -19.29
CA ASP A 123 -0.04 14.44 -20.25
C ASP A 123 0.63 15.75 -19.81
N LYS A 124 1.30 15.74 -18.62
CA LYS A 124 1.96 16.88 -17.99
C LYS A 124 1.00 18.01 -17.59
N THR A 125 -0.27 17.73 -17.48
CA THR A 125 -1.29 18.65 -16.95
C THR A 125 -1.73 18.22 -15.56
N THR A 126 -2.18 19.21 -14.78
CA THR A 126 -2.75 18.95 -13.45
C THR A 126 -4.25 18.72 -13.58
N HIS A 127 -4.72 17.59 -13.08
CA HIS A 127 -6.13 17.22 -13.06
C HIS A 127 -6.63 17.18 -11.63
N SER A 128 -7.79 17.78 -11.38
CA SER A 128 -8.45 17.80 -10.07
C SER A 128 -9.52 16.73 -9.99
N PHE A 129 -9.45 15.91 -8.95
CA PHE A 129 -10.41 14.84 -8.70
C PHE A 129 -11.16 15.13 -7.40
N THR A 130 -12.49 15.02 -7.45
CA THR A 130 -13.30 15.05 -6.26
C THR A 130 -13.51 13.63 -5.76
N ILE A 131 -13.06 13.35 -4.56
CA ILE A 131 -13.09 12.02 -3.95
C ILE A 131 -14.10 12.02 -2.81
N GLU A 132 -15.01 11.07 -2.84
CA GLU A 132 -16.08 10.97 -1.86
C GLU A 132 -15.58 10.38 -0.52
N LYS A 133 -16.30 10.62 0.54
CA LYS A 133 -16.09 9.98 1.84
C LYS A 133 -16.15 8.46 1.67
N GLY A 134 -15.25 7.74 2.35
CA GLY A 134 -15.16 6.29 2.28
C GLY A 134 -14.43 5.77 1.05
N ALA A 135 -13.90 6.66 0.22
CA ALA A 135 -13.08 6.30 -0.92
C ALA A 135 -11.59 6.52 -0.64
N MET A 136 -10.76 6.05 -1.55
CA MET A 136 -9.31 6.24 -1.57
C MET A 136 -8.87 6.49 -3.01
N ILE A 137 -7.88 7.35 -3.20
CA ILE A 137 -7.24 7.56 -4.50
C ILE A 137 -5.72 7.38 -4.40
N PHE A 138 -5.14 6.79 -5.42
CA PHE A 138 -3.70 6.69 -5.61
C PHE A 138 -3.37 6.74 -7.11
N THR A 139 -2.09 6.78 -7.46
CA THR A 139 -1.65 6.69 -8.86
C THR A 139 -0.90 5.39 -9.09
N LEU A 140 -1.21 4.72 -10.19
CA LEU A 140 -0.48 3.58 -10.72
C LEU A 140 0.05 3.96 -12.10
N MET A 141 1.39 4.02 -12.28
CA MET A 141 2.02 4.46 -13.53
C MET A 141 1.49 5.82 -14.04
N GLN A 142 1.30 6.78 -13.12
CA GLN A 142 0.70 8.10 -13.36
C GLN A 142 -0.79 8.07 -13.78
N MET A 143 -1.43 6.93 -13.72
CA MET A 143 -2.85 6.80 -13.94
C MET A 143 -3.56 6.83 -12.57
N PRO A 144 -4.53 7.71 -12.35
CA PRO A 144 -5.28 7.74 -11.10
C PRO A 144 -6.20 6.53 -10.99
N VAL A 145 -6.17 5.91 -9.82
CA VAL A 145 -7.03 4.78 -9.45
C VAL A 145 -7.83 5.18 -8.22
N ILE A 146 -9.14 5.07 -8.31
CA ILE A 146 -10.06 5.39 -7.21
C ILE A 146 -10.73 4.12 -6.75
N TYR A 147 -10.56 3.80 -5.46
CA TYR A 147 -11.37 2.78 -4.79
C TYR A 147 -12.58 3.45 -4.15
N GLN A 148 -13.75 3.06 -4.59
CA GLN A 148 -15.01 3.46 -3.99
C GLN A 148 -15.69 2.22 -3.41
N PHE A 149 -15.69 2.10 -2.08
CA PHE A 149 -16.34 0.99 -1.41
C PHE A 149 -17.84 1.29 -1.25
N SER A 150 -18.68 0.40 -1.71
CA SER A 150 -20.13 0.47 -1.58
C SER A 150 -20.65 -0.83 -0.96
N ASN A 151 -21.88 -0.80 -0.45
CA ASN A 151 -22.55 -1.99 0.08
C ASN A 151 -23.23 -2.83 -1.02
N CYS A 152 -22.77 -2.69 -2.27
CA CYS A 152 -23.29 -3.47 -3.40
C CYS A 152 -22.54 -4.80 -3.50
N ASP A 153 -23.24 -5.87 -3.89
CA ASP A 153 -22.67 -7.20 -4.07
C ASP A 153 -21.90 -7.36 -5.40
N SER A 154 -21.83 -6.31 -6.23
CA SER A 154 -21.12 -6.33 -7.52
C SER A 154 -19.84 -5.53 -7.45
N GLU A 155 -18.74 -6.15 -7.87
CA GLU A 155 -17.47 -5.48 -8.10
C GLU A 155 -17.39 -5.06 -9.57
N GLN A 156 -17.01 -3.81 -9.82
CA GLN A 156 -16.82 -3.30 -11.19
C GLN A 156 -15.63 -2.37 -11.26
N ILE A 157 -14.98 -2.34 -12.41
CA ILE A 157 -13.94 -1.39 -12.75
C ILE A 157 -14.48 -0.48 -13.84
N GLU A 158 -14.43 0.83 -13.63
CA GLU A 158 -14.70 1.83 -14.66
C GLU A 158 -13.38 2.41 -15.16
N VAL A 159 -13.14 2.31 -16.46
CA VAL A 159 -11.98 2.91 -17.12
C VAL A 159 -12.44 4.16 -17.87
N HIS A 160 -11.97 5.31 -17.42
CA HIS A 160 -12.25 6.60 -18.07
C HIS A 160 -11.11 6.96 -19.02
N HIS A 161 -11.34 6.87 -20.29
CA HIS A 161 -10.37 7.21 -21.32
C HIS A 161 -10.28 8.72 -21.55
N THR A 162 -9.12 9.20 -21.98
CA THR A 162 -8.88 10.63 -22.28
C THR A 162 -9.76 11.19 -23.38
N ASN A 163 -10.31 10.34 -24.25
CA ASN A 163 -11.26 10.70 -25.30
C ASN A 163 -12.70 10.80 -24.82
N GLY A 164 -12.97 10.68 -23.51
CA GLY A 164 -14.30 10.77 -22.90
C GLY A 164 -15.09 9.47 -22.92
N ILE A 165 -14.55 8.38 -23.44
CA ILE A 165 -15.18 7.06 -23.39
C ILE A 165 -15.01 6.49 -21.98
N THR A 166 -16.08 5.90 -21.45
CA THR A 166 -16.04 5.11 -20.21
C THR A 166 -16.35 3.66 -20.55
N GLU A 167 -15.42 2.79 -20.18
CA GLU A 167 -15.56 1.34 -20.30
C GLU A 167 -15.83 0.76 -18.91
N ARG A 168 -16.73 -0.22 -18.83
CA ARG A 168 -17.04 -0.95 -17.59
C ARG A 168 -16.63 -2.40 -17.74
N ILE A 169 -15.88 -2.88 -16.77
CA ILE A 169 -15.43 -4.27 -16.65
C ILE A 169 -16.11 -4.83 -15.41
N GLU A 170 -16.93 -5.85 -15.59
CA GLU A 170 -17.56 -6.61 -14.52
C GLU A 170 -16.68 -7.81 -14.16
N SER A 171 -16.56 -8.13 -12.85
CA SER A 171 -15.79 -9.27 -12.34
C SER A 171 -16.57 -10.57 -12.48
#